data_b1d23375c291b06d7b3e7b663fb6354d
#
_entry.id   b1d23375c291b06d7b3e7b663fb6354d
#
_cell.length_a   1.000
_cell.length_b   1.000
_cell.length_c   1.000
_cell.angle_alpha   90.00
_cell.angle_beta   90.00
_cell.angle_gamma   90.00
#
_symmetry.space_group_name_H-M   'P 1'
#
loop_
_entity.id
_entity.type
_entity.pdbx_description
1 polymer ?
#
loop_
_entity_poly.entity_id
_entity_poly.type
_entity_poly.pdbx_seq_one_letter_code
_entity_poly.pdbx_strand_id
1 'polypeptide(L)'
;VNSKQIRNFYINEEQSVYLLSHHDAKKHRQWLNICIKQLTLLGYSDVELIGSGAFGFVFAGIDDEGMPWVFKFSRITLAQSVRDRLEDEAYMLSQVHNPLVPKFYAFERIKKQGILMMERALGEDLEKISIKQGRFSAAKIMALALKLRNVLIDLREHKNGISPQPIVHGDIKPSNIVYDEQTNKLSLVDWGSSVYAQIDAEGNPVASNFMDLMSADISTTNARMGDVYFIGDEQMSGGQSSPRFDEQGVASTLYALASAQSCRFGAAVIPATSLNLPMELARVIDGMLSKNKATRDSAGDYFMRNMPTMAKAYLPELPRKLIRPYIPYWFSEFDEHPDTVVYSSRKQFLRQADHNQQLLDVNDAQLDRYYKEFLFDTGDTEKAFLASISRLAKYPVVGGLSFHWKENSLFVESSLILHDETLGTAFTDAINNTVMLAQGIEQKGLFKCCLFDARKTIQLERDGTGAFKFEHLPELDYEVMDVQASDVTRPHSYFEDGKDPDEQLQLPKKVIKCVFELNQIHHTGCIIFEALPDRMKIHHYYRLLDASKEPEFKRLLSKLMQYAVSITDVGVAGFMKLPYKNTREFDLCAKQADEFYPRDPKRILME
;
A
#
# COMPACT_ATOMS: atom_id res chain seq x y z
N VAL A 1 29.61 -6.46 -10.60
CA VAL A 1 28.59 -6.03 -9.61
C VAL A 1 27.55 -5.26 -10.42
N ASN A 2 26.44 -5.93 -10.73
CA ASN A 2 25.33 -5.28 -11.43
C ASN A 2 24.69 -4.27 -10.46
N SER A 3 24.84 -2.97 -10.79
CA SER A 3 24.12 -1.92 -10.08
C SER A 3 22.63 -2.11 -10.34
N LYS A 4 21.90 -2.61 -9.36
CA LYS A 4 20.42 -2.70 -9.40
C LYS A 4 19.88 -1.29 -9.48
N GLN A 5 19.36 -0.90 -10.63
CA GLN A 5 18.76 0.41 -10.82
C GLN A 5 17.33 0.39 -10.30
N ILE A 6 16.97 1.33 -9.42
CA ILE A 6 15.59 1.57 -9.02
C ILE A 6 14.86 2.21 -10.21
N ARG A 7 14.62 1.43 -11.24
CA ARG A 7 13.94 1.90 -12.45
C ARG A 7 12.49 1.48 -12.47
N ASN A 8 11.86 1.13 -11.35
CA ASN A 8 10.55 0.52 -11.45
C ASN A 8 9.71 0.82 -10.24
N PHE A 9 8.51 1.33 -10.46
CA PHE A 9 7.45 0.39 -10.51
C PHE A 9 6.55 0.42 -9.27
N TYR A 10 5.26 0.67 -9.36
CA TYR A 10 4.28 -0.14 -8.66
C TYR A 10 2.83 0.32 -8.85
N ILE A 11 1.90 -0.63 -9.07
CA ILE A 11 0.46 -0.45 -8.88
C ILE A 11 0.04 -1.30 -7.70
N ASN A 12 -0.64 -0.70 -6.72
CA ASN A 12 -1.23 -1.39 -5.59
C ASN A 12 -2.36 -2.32 -6.06
N GLU A 13 -2.52 -3.46 -5.41
CA GLU A 13 -3.52 -4.49 -5.72
C GLU A 13 -4.96 -3.94 -5.67
N GLU A 14 -5.28 -3.10 -4.69
CA GLU A 14 -6.57 -2.41 -4.58
C GLU A 14 -6.85 -1.52 -5.79
N GLN A 15 -5.82 -0.91 -6.33
CA GLN A 15 -5.89 0.01 -7.47
C GLN A 15 -5.97 -0.73 -8.81
N SER A 16 -5.47 -1.97 -8.89
CA SER A 16 -5.61 -2.79 -10.11
C SER A 16 -7.05 -3.20 -10.38
N VAL A 17 -7.90 -3.24 -9.35
CA VAL A 17 -9.34 -3.54 -9.47
C VAL A 17 -10.08 -2.43 -10.23
N TYR A 18 -9.67 -1.17 -10.08
CA TYR A 18 -10.24 -0.04 -10.82
C TYR A 18 -9.84 -0.02 -12.31
N LEU A 19 -8.84 -0.82 -12.67
CA LEU A 19 -8.38 -0.99 -14.05
C LEU A 19 -9.11 -2.13 -14.78
N LEU A 20 -10.12 -2.74 -14.15
CA LEU A 20 -10.96 -3.75 -14.80
C LEU A 20 -11.75 -3.13 -15.96
N SER A 21 -11.99 -3.93 -17.01
CA SER A 21 -12.82 -3.51 -18.10
C SER A 21 -14.20 -3.10 -17.59
N HIS A 22 -14.85 -2.14 -18.25
CA HIS A 22 -16.20 -1.69 -17.91
C HIS A 22 -17.22 -2.85 -17.81
N HIS A 23 -17.00 -3.90 -18.60
CA HIS A 23 -17.83 -5.10 -18.60
C HIS A 23 -17.68 -5.91 -17.30
N ASP A 24 -16.46 -6.06 -16.77
CA ASP A 24 -16.21 -6.80 -15.54
C ASP A 24 -16.67 -6.01 -14.32
N ALA A 25 -16.50 -4.70 -14.31
CA ALA A 25 -17.03 -3.82 -13.28
C ALA A 25 -18.57 -3.89 -13.18
N LYS A 26 -19.27 -4.03 -14.34
CA LYS A 26 -20.72 -4.21 -14.37
C LYS A 26 -21.14 -5.55 -13.76
N LYS A 27 -20.48 -6.64 -14.12
CA LYS A 27 -20.74 -7.98 -13.56
C LYS A 27 -20.47 -8.02 -12.04
N HIS A 28 -19.37 -7.42 -11.61
CA HIS A 28 -19.03 -7.29 -10.22
C HIS A 28 -20.11 -6.54 -9.43
N ARG A 29 -20.56 -5.39 -9.91
CA ARG A 29 -21.64 -4.63 -9.28
C ARG A 29 -22.96 -5.40 -9.20
N GLN A 30 -23.30 -6.13 -10.27
CA GLN A 30 -24.49 -7.00 -10.28
C GLN A 30 -24.39 -8.09 -9.20
N TRP A 31 -23.23 -8.71 -9.04
CA TRP A 31 -23.00 -9.75 -8.03
C TRP A 31 -23.10 -9.17 -6.61
N LEU A 32 -22.48 -8.00 -6.34
CA LEU A 32 -22.62 -7.32 -5.05
C LEU A 32 -24.08 -7.04 -4.70
N ASN A 33 -24.86 -6.54 -5.65
CA ASN A 33 -26.30 -6.29 -5.45
C ASN A 33 -27.08 -7.57 -5.14
N ILE A 34 -26.71 -8.71 -5.73
CA ILE A 34 -27.31 -10.01 -5.40
C ILE A 34 -26.99 -10.40 -3.96
N CYS A 35 -25.74 -10.24 -3.51
CA CYS A 35 -25.36 -10.55 -2.13
C CYS A 35 -26.11 -9.67 -1.13
N ILE A 36 -26.18 -8.37 -1.35
CA ILE A 36 -26.93 -7.43 -0.49
C ILE A 36 -28.40 -7.86 -0.41
N LYS A 37 -29.02 -8.10 -1.57
CA LYS A 37 -30.43 -8.54 -1.62
C LYS A 37 -30.67 -9.86 -0.86
N GLN A 38 -29.77 -10.82 -0.96
CA GLN A 38 -29.90 -12.09 -0.26
C GLN A 38 -29.80 -11.92 1.27
N LEU A 39 -28.84 -11.12 1.75
CA LEU A 39 -28.71 -10.80 3.18
C LEU A 39 -29.96 -10.07 3.70
N THR A 40 -30.50 -9.12 2.93
CA THR A 40 -31.75 -8.43 3.29
C THR A 40 -32.95 -9.41 3.36
N LEU A 41 -33.03 -10.38 2.43
CA LEU A 41 -34.08 -11.40 2.46
C LEU A 41 -33.96 -12.36 3.67
N LEU A 42 -32.75 -12.54 4.21
CA LEU A 42 -32.50 -13.29 5.44
C LEU A 42 -32.82 -12.51 6.72
N GLY A 43 -33.30 -11.26 6.61
CA GLY A 43 -33.72 -10.44 7.75
C GLY A 43 -32.68 -9.43 8.24
N TYR A 44 -31.52 -9.30 7.57
CA TYR A 44 -30.53 -8.29 7.95
C TYR A 44 -30.86 -6.93 7.32
N SER A 45 -30.80 -5.88 8.13
CA SER A 45 -30.94 -4.47 7.71
C SER A 45 -29.58 -3.80 7.54
N ASP A 46 -29.58 -2.60 6.94
CA ASP A 46 -28.38 -1.76 6.73
C ASP A 46 -27.20 -2.51 6.14
N VAL A 47 -27.50 -3.39 5.16
CA VAL A 47 -26.47 -4.22 4.53
C VAL A 47 -25.58 -3.38 3.63
N GLU A 48 -24.29 -3.31 3.96
CA GLU A 48 -23.29 -2.54 3.23
C GLU A 48 -22.03 -3.38 2.94
N LEU A 49 -21.34 -3.08 1.83
CA LEU A 49 -20.02 -3.62 1.54
C LEU A 49 -18.98 -2.84 2.34
N ILE A 50 -18.29 -3.49 3.28
CA ILE A 50 -17.27 -2.86 4.12
C ILE A 50 -15.84 -3.24 3.73
N GLY A 51 -15.65 -4.25 2.88
CA GLY A 51 -14.34 -4.70 2.44
C GLY A 51 -14.37 -5.55 1.18
N SER A 52 -13.29 -5.46 0.40
CA SER A 52 -13.08 -6.27 -0.80
C SER A 52 -11.61 -6.64 -0.86
N GLY A 53 -11.30 -7.92 -0.90
CA GLY A 53 -9.94 -8.46 -0.96
C GLY A 53 -9.76 -9.47 -2.08
N ALA A 54 -8.55 -9.98 -2.25
CA ALA A 54 -8.21 -10.97 -3.28
C ALA A 54 -9.09 -12.24 -3.20
N PHE A 55 -9.46 -12.64 -2.00
CA PHE A 55 -10.16 -13.90 -1.75
C PHE A 55 -11.67 -13.76 -1.59
N GLY A 56 -12.18 -12.56 -1.33
CA GLY A 56 -13.61 -12.42 -1.02
C GLY A 56 -14.09 -10.99 -0.85
N PHE A 57 -15.33 -10.90 -0.43
CA PHE A 57 -16.04 -9.65 -0.14
C PHE A 57 -16.58 -9.71 1.27
N VAL A 58 -16.55 -8.58 1.96
CA VAL A 58 -16.98 -8.46 3.35
C VAL A 58 -18.15 -7.49 3.43
N PHE A 59 -19.29 -7.98 3.90
CA PHE A 59 -20.48 -7.18 4.13
C PHE A 59 -20.73 -7.03 5.63
N ALA A 60 -21.27 -5.90 6.03
CA ALA A 60 -21.86 -5.71 7.35
C ALA A 60 -23.38 -5.67 7.24
N GLY A 61 -24.07 -6.02 8.32
CA GLY A 61 -25.51 -5.92 8.43
C GLY A 61 -25.93 -5.98 9.89
N ILE A 62 -27.17 -5.59 10.18
CA ILE A 62 -27.75 -5.55 11.52
C ILE A 62 -28.92 -6.53 11.53
N ASP A 63 -29.01 -7.40 12.56
CA ASP A 63 -30.13 -8.30 12.74
C ASP A 63 -31.37 -7.59 13.35
N ASP A 64 -32.45 -8.33 13.58
CA ASP A 64 -33.71 -7.85 14.15
C ASP A 64 -33.61 -7.49 15.64
N GLU A 65 -32.56 -7.95 16.33
CA GLU A 65 -32.22 -7.54 17.71
C GLU A 65 -31.32 -6.31 17.78
N GLY A 66 -30.93 -5.75 16.63
CA GLY A 66 -30.03 -4.60 16.53
C GLY A 66 -28.54 -4.96 16.67
N MET A 67 -28.17 -6.23 16.61
CA MET A 67 -26.78 -6.67 16.71
C MET A 67 -26.06 -6.56 15.36
N PRO A 68 -24.85 -5.98 15.34
CA PRO A 68 -24.08 -5.83 14.11
C PRO A 68 -23.25 -7.10 13.80
N TRP A 69 -23.38 -7.58 12.58
CA TRP A 69 -22.72 -8.78 12.05
C TRP A 69 -21.84 -8.47 10.84
N VAL A 70 -20.87 -9.34 10.59
CA VAL A 70 -20.03 -9.33 9.39
C VAL A 70 -20.19 -10.67 8.66
N PHE A 71 -20.30 -10.56 7.33
CA PHE A 71 -20.41 -11.68 6.41
C PHE A 71 -19.27 -11.64 5.41
N LYS A 72 -18.35 -12.62 5.46
CA LYS A 72 -17.27 -12.77 4.50
C LYS A 72 -17.64 -13.81 3.46
N PHE A 73 -17.69 -13.41 2.19
CA PHE A 73 -18.05 -14.25 1.06
C PHE A 73 -16.82 -14.62 0.25
N SER A 74 -16.62 -15.90 -0.08
CA SER A 74 -15.57 -16.30 -1.01
C SER A 74 -15.92 -15.86 -2.43
N ARG A 75 -14.92 -15.51 -3.26
CA ARG A 75 -15.13 -15.24 -4.69
C ARG A 75 -15.40 -16.55 -5.44
N ILE A 76 -16.56 -16.68 -6.06
CA ILE A 76 -16.98 -17.89 -6.79
C ILE A 76 -16.14 -18.17 -8.06
N THR A 77 -15.45 -17.17 -8.57
CA THR A 77 -14.56 -17.27 -9.73
C THR A 77 -13.20 -17.88 -9.43
N LEU A 78 -12.85 -18.01 -8.14
CA LEU A 78 -11.58 -18.60 -7.72
C LEU A 78 -11.62 -20.13 -7.76
N ALA A 79 -10.42 -20.75 -7.85
CA ALA A 79 -10.27 -22.20 -7.74
C ALA A 79 -10.82 -22.73 -6.42
N GLN A 80 -11.25 -24.00 -6.39
CA GLN A 80 -11.85 -24.63 -5.20
C GLN A 80 -10.92 -24.53 -3.98
N SER A 81 -9.63 -24.84 -4.15
CA SER A 81 -8.63 -24.78 -3.07
C SER A 81 -8.49 -23.38 -2.44
N VAL A 82 -8.71 -22.33 -3.22
CA VAL A 82 -8.68 -20.94 -2.71
C VAL A 82 -9.98 -20.60 -1.98
N ARG A 83 -11.12 -21.14 -2.44
CA ARG A 83 -12.42 -20.94 -1.75
C ARG A 83 -12.49 -21.70 -0.43
N ASP A 84 -11.84 -22.86 -0.34
CA ASP A 84 -11.81 -23.69 0.87
C ASP A 84 -11.08 -22.99 2.02
N ARG A 85 -10.18 -22.06 1.73
CA ARG A 85 -9.50 -21.22 2.75
C ARG A 85 -10.46 -20.43 3.65
N LEU A 86 -11.63 -20.05 3.14
CA LEU A 86 -12.62 -19.36 3.99
C LEU A 86 -13.20 -20.32 5.06
N GLU A 87 -13.24 -21.62 4.76
CA GLU A 87 -13.61 -22.64 5.74
C GLU A 87 -12.50 -22.85 6.77
N ASP A 88 -11.23 -22.85 6.32
CA ASP A 88 -10.06 -22.90 7.22
C ASP A 88 -10.04 -21.69 8.15
N GLU A 89 -10.30 -20.49 7.61
CA GLU A 89 -10.43 -19.24 8.40
C GLU A 89 -11.55 -19.36 9.44
N ALA A 90 -12.70 -19.85 9.04
CA ALA A 90 -13.85 -20.03 9.93
C ALA A 90 -13.52 -21.02 11.06
N TYR A 91 -12.85 -22.13 10.72
CA TYR A 91 -12.40 -23.11 11.70
C TYR A 91 -11.42 -22.50 12.69
N MET A 92 -10.36 -21.82 12.21
CA MET A 92 -9.37 -21.21 13.09
C MET A 92 -9.98 -20.14 13.99
N LEU A 93 -10.85 -19.28 13.45
CA LEU A 93 -11.54 -18.27 14.24
C LEU A 93 -12.42 -18.90 15.33
N SER A 94 -13.04 -20.06 15.07
CA SER A 94 -13.86 -20.78 16.05
C SER A 94 -13.07 -21.33 17.25
N GLN A 95 -11.74 -21.48 17.10
CA GLN A 95 -10.86 -21.96 18.16
C GLN A 95 -10.39 -20.84 19.11
N VAL A 96 -10.52 -19.56 18.71
CA VAL A 96 -9.99 -18.42 19.47
C VAL A 96 -11.08 -17.81 20.37
N HIS A 97 -10.80 -17.75 21.66
CA HIS A 97 -11.71 -17.19 22.66
C HIS A 97 -11.03 -16.04 23.39
N ASN A 98 -10.92 -14.89 22.74
CA ASN A 98 -10.31 -13.67 23.31
C ASN A 98 -11.24 -12.47 23.07
N PRO A 99 -11.45 -11.56 24.05
CA PRO A 99 -12.34 -10.40 23.90
C PRO A 99 -11.86 -9.39 22.85
N LEU A 100 -10.61 -9.48 22.39
CA LEU A 100 -10.01 -8.66 21.34
C LEU A 100 -10.05 -9.34 19.96
N VAL A 101 -10.81 -10.43 19.82
CA VAL A 101 -11.04 -11.17 18.56
C VAL A 101 -12.53 -11.27 18.31
N PRO A 102 -13.03 -10.99 17.10
CA PRO A 102 -14.45 -11.17 16.77
C PRO A 102 -14.89 -12.61 17.02
N LYS A 103 -16.05 -12.79 17.64
CA LYS A 103 -16.60 -14.13 17.86
C LYS A 103 -17.05 -14.75 16.54
N PHE A 104 -16.62 -15.99 16.30
CA PHE A 104 -17.20 -16.84 15.27
C PHE A 104 -18.67 -17.13 15.59
N TYR A 105 -19.54 -17.10 14.57
CA TYR A 105 -20.94 -17.46 14.70
C TYR A 105 -21.31 -18.68 13.86
N ALA A 106 -21.08 -18.62 12.54
CA ALA A 106 -21.42 -19.69 11.63
C ALA A 106 -20.55 -19.68 10.37
N PHE A 107 -20.41 -20.84 9.76
CA PHE A 107 -19.91 -20.99 8.40
C PHE A 107 -20.88 -21.83 7.60
N GLU A 108 -21.28 -21.35 6.42
CA GLU A 108 -22.19 -22.03 5.53
C GLU A 108 -21.61 -22.13 4.12
N ARG A 109 -21.83 -23.28 3.49
CA ARG A 109 -21.48 -23.47 2.09
C ARG A 109 -22.75 -23.66 1.26
N ILE A 110 -23.10 -22.63 0.49
CA ILE A 110 -24.28 -22.65 -0.39
C ILE A 110 -23.78 -22.83 -1.83
N LYS A 111 -23.90 -24.03 -2.38
CA LYS A 111 -23.34 -24.44 -3.67
C LYS A 111 -21.82 -24.25 -3.70
N LYS A 112 -21.33 -23.26 -4.49
CA LYS A 112 -19.91 -22.91 -4.60
C LYS A 112 -19.51 -21.72 -3.71
N GLN A 113 -20.46 -21.12 -3.00
CA GLN A 113 -20.27 -19.92 -2.20
C GLN A 113 -20.06 -20.29 -0.74
N GLY A 114 -18.88 -20.02 -0.19
CA GLY A 114 -18.64 -20.02 1.25
C GLY A 114 -19.05 -18.68 1.85
N ILE A 115 -19.68 -18.72 3.01
CA ILE A 115 -20.12 -17.55 3.79
C ILE A 115 -19.71 -17.77 5.24
N LEU A 116 -18.82 -16.91 5.75
CA LEU A 116 -18.45 -16.87 7.16
C LEU A 116 -19.19 -15.72 7.83
N MET A 117 -19.89 -16.02 8.92
CA MET A 117 -20.59 -15.04 9.77
C MET A 117 -19.87 -14.90 11.11
N MET A 118 -19.59 -13.66 11.52
CA MET A 118 -18.89 -13.33 12.77
C MET A 118 -19.35 -11.98 13.35
N GLU A 119 -18.99 -11.72 14.61
CA GLU A 119 -19.21 -10.43 15.28
C GLU A 119 -18.56 -9.30 14.49
N ARG A 120 -19.26 -8.16 14.38
CA ARG A 120 -18.68 -6.96 13.78
C ARG A 120 -17.75 -6.28 14.78
N ALA A 121 -16.46 -6.14 14.42
CA ALA A 121 -15.54 -5.24 15.10
C ALA A 121 -15.98 -3.78 14.84
N LEU A 122 -16.22 -3.02 15.90
CA LEU A 122 -16.61 -1.62 15.82
C LEU A 122 -15.37 -0.72 15.74
N GLY A 123 -15.48 0.40 15.04
CA GLY A 123 -14.40 1.35 14.82
C GLY A 123 -13.83 1.31 13.41
N GLU A 124 -12.61 1.77 13.26
CA GLU A 124 -11.89 1.85 12.00
C GLU A 124 -10.56 1.10 12.08
N ASP A 125 -10.05 0.57 10.97
CA ASP A 125 -8.75 -0.10 10.98
C ASP A 125 -7.62 0.91 11.25
N LEU A 126 -6.54 0.42 11.90
CA LEU A 126 -5.43 1.28 12.31
C LEU A 126 -4.66 1.89 11.13
N GLU A 127 -4.73 1.29 9.94
CA GLU A 127 -4.12 1.87 8.75
C GLU A 127 -4.87 3.13 8.33
N LYS A 128 -6.21 3.09 8.24
CA LYS A 128 -7.03 4.27 7.93
C LYS A 128 -6.86 5.36 8.98
N ILE A 129 -6.85 4.99 10.26
CA ILE A 129 -6.58 5.95 11.34
C ILE A 129 -5.19 6.58 11.17
N SER A 130 -4.16 5.78 10.83
CA SER A 130 -2.80 6.28 10.59
C SER A 130 -2.71 7.18 9.35
N ILE A 131 -3.49 6.91 8.30
CA ILE A 131 -3.58 7.81 7.14
C ILE A 131 -4.15 9.17 7.55
N LYS A 132 -5.18 9.20 8.39
CA LYS A 132 -5.82 10.45 8.85
C LYS A 132 -4.97 11.23 9.86
N GLN A 133 -4.36 10.54 10.82
CA GLN A 133 -3.69 11.16 11.96
C GLN A 133 -2.16 11.28 11.81
N GLY A 134 -1.55 10.57 10.86
CA GLY A 134 -0.10 10.43 10.75
C GLY A 134 0.47 9.52 11.85
N ARG A 135 1.60 9.91 12.43
CA ARG A 135 2.28 9.15 13.49
C ARG A 135 1.42 9.06 14.75
N PHE A 136 1.33 7.86 15.30
CA PHE A 136 0.68 7.67 16.60
C PHE A 136 1.58 8.16 17.73
N SER A 137 0.95 8.66 18.79
CA SER A 137 1.65 9.05 20.01
C SER A 137 2.23 7.83 20.73
N ALA A 138 3.29 8.01 21.52
CA ALA A 138 3.88 6.93 22.32
C ALA A 138 2.87 6.32 23.29
N ALA A 139 1.95 7.11 23.85
CA ALA A 139 0.85 6.61 24.69
C ALA A 139 -0.06 5.64 23.92
N LYS A 140 -0.46 5.98 22.69
CA LYS A 140 -1.30 5.13 21.87
C LYS A 140 -0.55 3.85 21.44
N ILE A 141 0.73 3.98 21.03
CA ILE A 141 1.59 2.82 20.71
C ILE A 141 1.73 1.89 21.92
N MET A 142 1.98 2.43 23.12
CA MET A 142 2.10 1.66 24.35
C MET A 142 0.82 0.89 24.70
N ALA A 143 -0.33 1.55 24.57
CA ALA A 143 -1.64 0.95 24.83
C ALA A 143 -1.95 -0.18 23.82
N LEU A 144 -1.64 0.02 22.54
CA LEU A 144 -1.80 -1.00 21.50
C LEU A 144 -0.85 -2.18 21.74
N ALA A 145 0.42 -1.91 22.07
CA ALA A 145 1.41 -2.94 22.36
C ALA A 145 0.95 -3.86 23.51
N LEU A 146 0.41 -3.28 24.59
CA LEU A 146 -0.10 -4.06 25.71
C LEU A 146 -1.29 -4.94 25.33
N LYS A 147 -2.25 -4.42 24.54
CA LYS A 147 -3.41 -5.17 24.07
C LYS A 147 -3.01 -6.30 23.12
N LEU A 148 -2.16 -6.02 22.15
CA LEU A 148 -1.67 -7.03 21.19
C LEU A 148 -0.88 -8.12 21.92
N ARG A 149 -0.01 -7.75 22.86
CA ARG A 149 0.68 -8.73 23.70
C ARG A 149 -0.28 -9.68 24.42
N ASN A 150 -1.40 -9.19 24.94
CA ASN A 150 -2.38 -10.04 25.61
C ASN A 150 -3.04 -11.04 24.63
N VAL A 151 -3.35 -10.61 23.39
CA VAL A 151 -3.82 -11.56 22.36
C VAL A 151 -2.75 -12.61 22.09
N LEU A 152 -1.48 -12.21 21.90
CA LEU A 152 -0.39 -13.16 21.61
C LEU A 152 -0.19 -14.20 22.73
N ILE A 153 -0.43 -13.86 23.99
CA ILE A 153 -0.38 -14.84 25.09
C ILE A 153 -1.44 -15.90 24.90
N ASP A 154 -2.70 -15.50 24.70
CA ASP A 154 -3.79 -16.44 24.56
C ASP A 154 -3.60 -17.36 23.35
N LEU A 155 -3.08 -16.82 22.22
CA LEU A 155 -2.75 -17.61 21.05
C LEU A 155 -1.60 -18.60 21.30
N ARG A 156 -0.56 -18.17 22.02
CA ARG A 156 0.62 -18.99 22.37
C ARG A 156 0.26 -20.10 23.36
N GLU A 157 -0.64 -19.82 24.31
CA GLU A 157 -1.06 -20.74 25.37
C GLU A 157 -2.27 -21.58 24.98
N HIS A 158 -2.77 -21.46 23.74
CA HIS A 158 -3.91 -22.22 23.26
C HIS A 158 -3.64 -23.74 23.34
N LYS A 159 -4.69 -24.49 23.72
CA LYS A 159 -4.63 -25.94 23.90
C LYS A 159 -5.84 -26.62 23.24
N ASN A 160 -5.59 -27.76 22.63
CA ASN A 160 -6.64 -28.67 22.23
C ASN A 160 -6.75 -29.79 23.30
N GLY A 161 -7.74 -29.68 24.16
CA GLY A 161 -7.83 -30.50 25.37
C GLY A 161 -6.65 -30.20 26.32
N ILE A 162 -5.80 -31.19 26.57
CA ILE A 162 -4.62 -31.05 27.43
C ILE A 162 -3.31 -30.75 26.65
N SER A 163 -3.33 -30.92 25.33
CA SER A 163 -2.13 -30.79 24.48
C SER A 163 -1.94 -29.34 24.05
N PRO A 164 -0.73 -28.76 24.24
CA PRO A 164 -0.40 -27.45 23.68
C PRO A 164 -0.57 -27.45 22.16
N GLN A 165 -1.29 -26.48 21.64
CA GLN A 165 -1.51 -26.29 20.21
C GLN A 165 -1.57 -24.79 19.88
N PRO A 166 -0.44 -24.07 19.96
CA PRO A 166 -0.41 -22.65 19.73
C PRO A 166 -0.98 -22.28 18.36
N ILE A 167 -1.66 -21.14 18.30
CA ILE A 167 -2.22 -20.57 17.07
C ILE A 167 -1.31 -19.43 16.61
N VAL A 168 -1.11 -19.34 15.32
CA VAL A 168 -0.41 -18.23 14.62
C VAL A 168 -1.44 -17.53 13.75
N HIS A 169 -1.62 -16.22 13.93
CA HIS A 169 -2.48 -15.40 13.07
C HIS A 169 -1.89 -15.25 11.67
N GLY A 170 -0.58 -15.01 11.60
CA GLY A 170 0.21 -15.03 10.37
C GLY A 170 0.13 -13.77 9.50
N ASP A 171 -0.76 -12.80 9.82
CA ASP A 171 -0.88 -11.54 9.05
C ASP A 171 -1.27 -10.35 9.95
N ILE A 172 -0.53 -10.17 11.06
CA ILE A 172 -0.76 -9.02 11.95
C ILE A 172 -0.18 -7.76 11.31
N LYS A 173 -1.06 -6.84 10.93
CA LYS A 173 -0.74 -5.55 10.30
C LYS A 173 -1.81 -4.49 10.64
N PRO A 174 -1.53 -3.18 10.43
CA PRO A 174 -2.48 -2.12 10.78
C PRO A 174 -3.88 -2.27 10.18
N SER A 175 -4.01 -2.74 8.94
CA SER A 175 -5.31 -2.94 8.29
C SER A 175 -6.12 -4.12 8.86
N ASN A 176 -5.48 -5.05 9.58
CA ASN A 176 -6.13 -6.19 10.22
C ASN A 176 -6.40 -5.95 11.71
N ILE A 177 -6.28 -4.71 12.18
CA ILE A 177 -6.58 -4.31 13.55
C ILE A 177 -7.60 -3.18 13.52
N VAL A 178 -8.82 -3.48 13.92
CA VAL A 178 -9.89 -2.48 14.07
C VAL A 178 -9.83 -1.88 15.45
N TYR A 179 -9.93 -0.56 15.53
CA TYR A 179 -9.84 0.17 16.78
C TYR A 179 -10.98 1.19 16.91
N ASP A 180 -11.71 1.06 18.00
CA ASP A 180 -12.75 2.01 18.38
C ASP A 180 -12.15 3.04 19.37
N GLU A 181 -11.97 4.27 18.90
CA GLU A 181 -11.41 5.36 19.73
C GLU A 181 -12.31 5.76 20.89
N GLN A 182 -13.63 5.57 20.75
CA GLN A 182 -14.59 5.96 21.79
C GLN A 182 -14.57 5.00 22.99
N THR A 183 -14.55 3.71 22.71
CA THR A 183 -14.55 2.66 23.74
C THR A 183 -13.15 2.17 24.08
N ASN A 184 -12.13 2.63 23.33
CA ASN A 184 -10.75 2.14 23.43
C ASN A 184 -10.66 0.61 23.24
N LYS A 185 -11.59 0.01 22.46
CA LYS A 185 -11.61 -1.41 22.15
C LYS A 185 -10.77 -1.67 20.88
N LEU A 186 -9.91 -2.69 20.94
CA LEU A 186 -9.16 -3.22 19.80
C LEU A 186 -9.78 -4.56 19.40
N SER A 187 -9.80 -4.85 18.10
CA SER A 187 -10.19 -6.17 17.59
C SER A 187 -9.22 -6.60 16.48
N LEU A 188 -8.61 -7.79 16.64
CA LEU A 188 -7.75 -8.41 15.63
C LEU A 188 -8.63 -9.21 14.68
N VAL A 189 -8.66 -8.82 13.41
CA VAL A 189 -9.54 -9.35 12.35
C VAL A 189 -8.75 -10.02 11.23
N ASP A 190 -9.45 -10.68 10.31
CA ASP A 190 -8.89 -11.35 9.12
C ASP A 190 -7.95 -12.54 9.44
N TRP A 191 -8.57 -13.66 9.77
CA TRP A 191 -7.90 -14.90 10.18
C TRP A 191 -7.57 -15.83 8.99
N GLY A 192 -7.61 -15.31 7.75
CA GLY A 192 -7.38 -16.08 6.53
C GLY A 192 -5.95 -16.63 6.35
N SER A 193 -5.00 -16.12 7.11
CA SER A 193 -3.60 -16.60 7.14
C SER A 193 -3.29 -17.45 8.38
N SER A 194 -4.28 -17.68 9.26
CA SER A 194 -4.05 -18.34 10.54
C SER A 194 -3.87 -19.85 10.39
N VAL A 195 -3.00 -20.39 11.23
CA VAL A 195 -2.66 -21.82 11.29
C VAL A 195 -2.29 -22.23 12.72
N TYR A 196 -2.31 -23.51 12.99
CA TYR A 196 -1.64 -24.04 14.17
C TYR A 196 -0.12 -23.97 14.00
N ALA A 197 0.59 -23.64 15.09
CA ALA A 197 2.05 -23.61 15.09
C ALA A 197 2.62 -25.01 14.88
N GLN A 198 3.62 -25.14 14.02
CA GLN A 198 4.40 -26.37 13.81
C GLN A 198 5.50 -26.51 14.86
N ILE A 199 6.03 -25.39 15.31
CA ILE A 199 7.01 -25.31 16.40
C ILE A 199 6.53 -24.27 17.44
N ASP A 200 6.89 -24.51 18.71
CA ASP A 200 6.64 -23.56 19.78
C ASP A 200 7.60 -22.33 19.66
N ALA A 201 7.51 -21.41 20.60
CA ALA A 201 8.36 -20.24 20.61
C ALA A 201 9.83 -20.53 20.92
N GLU A 202 10.11 -21.66 21.54
CA GLU A 202 11.44 -22.18 21.86
C GLU A 202 12.04 -22.97 20.68
N GLY A 203 11.26 -23.23 19.61
CA GLY A 203 11.67 -23.96 18.41
C GLY A 203 11.47 -25.47 18.51
N ASN A 204 10.76 -25.96 19.54
CA ASN A 204 10.48 -27.39 19.66
C ASN A 204 9.24 -27.77 18.85
N PRO A 205 9.21 -28.95 18.18
CA PRO A 205 8.03 -29.41 17.47
C PRO A 205 6.81 -29.54 18.37
N VAL A 206 5.64 -29.08 17.92
CA VAL A 206 4.36 -29.25 18.63
C VAL A 206 3.80 -30.65 18.33
N ALA A 207 3.67 -31.47 19.36
CA ALA A 207 3.44 -32.92 19.25
C ALA A 207 2.14 -33.32 18.52
N SER A 208 1.12 -32.44 18.51
CA SER A 208 -0.18 -32.70 17.85
C SER A 208 -0.11 -32.69 16.31
N ASN A 209 0.94 -32.12 15.72
CA ASN A 209 1.05 -31.90 14.27
C ASN A 209 1.99 -32.90 13.57
N PHE A 210 2.55 -33.89 14.29
CA PHE A 210 3.51 -34.81 13.70
C PHE A 210 2.92 -35.69 12.58
N MET A 211 1.64 -36.05 12.66
CA MET A 211 0.94 -36.82 11.62
C MET A 211 0.51 -35.93 10.45
N ASP A 212 0.17 -34.66 10.69
CA ASP A 212 -0.18 -33.68 9.64
C ASP A 212 1.08 -33.20 8.89
N LEU A 213 2.24 -33.14 9.56
CA LEU A 213 3.54 -32.86 8.94
C LEU A 213 3.97 -33.93 7.92
N MET A 214 3.53 -35.16 8.09
CA MET A 214 3.84 -36.28 7.19
C MET A 214 2.89 -36.34 5.97
N SER A 215 1.75 -35.69 6.04
CA SER A 215 0.70 -35.71 5.00
C SER A 215 0.51 -34.38 4.26
N ALA A 216 0.96 -33.26 4.82
CA ALA A 216 0.83 -31.95 4.20
C ALA A 216 2.06 -31.61 3.36
N ASP A 217 1.81 -31.27 2.12
CA ASP A 217 2.81 -30.65 1.24
C ASP A 217 3.31 -29.37 1.92
N ILE A 218 4.53 -29.38 2.47
CA ILE A 218 5.17 -28.31 3.27
C ILE A 218 5.16 -26.97 2.52
N SER A 219 4.91 -27.02 1.20
CA SER A 219 4.88 -25.85 0.31
C SER A 219 3.63 -24.96 0.42
N THR A 220 2.60 -25.34 1.18
CA THR A 220 1.26 -24.71 1.09
C THR A 220 0.67 -24.22 2.41
N THR A 221 1.47 -23.93 3.43
CA THR A 221 0.93 -23.39 4.69
C THR A 221 0.33 -21.99 4.49
N ASN A 222 -0.91 -21.76 4.97
CA ASN A 222 -1.58 -20.46 4.89
C ASN A 222 -0.77 -19.32 5.52
N ALA A 223 0.09 -19.61 6.50
CA ALA A 223 0.98 -18.62 7.13
C ALA A 223 1.91 -17.89 6.14
N ARG A 224 2.20 -18.46 4.96
CA ARG A 224 2.96 -17.80 3.89
C ARG A 224 2.21 -16.66 3.20
N MET A 225 0.92 -16.51 3.45
CA MET A 225 0.05 -15.58 2.74
C MET A 225 -0.01 -14.19 3.37
N GLY A 226 0.68 -13.98 4.48
CA GLY A 226 0.75 -12.67 5.12
C GLY A 226 1.39 -11.61 4.22
N ASP A 227 1.11 -10.36 4.54
CA ASP A 227 1.61 -9.20 3.81
C ASP A 227 3.14 -9.10 3.89
N VAL A 228 3.82 -9.12 2.75
CA VAL A 228 5.29 -9.10 2.65
C VAL A 228 5.93 -7.89 3.34
N TYR A 229 5.21 -6.81 3.49
CA TYR A 229 5.68 -5.60 4.16
C TYR A 229 5.70 -5.72 5.69
N PHE A 230 4.97 -6.68 6.24
CA PHE A 230 4.80 -6.85 7.70
C PHE A 230 5.32 -8.18 8.22
N ILE A 231 5.28 -9.25 7.41
CA ILE A 231 5.78 -10.58 7.82
C ILE A 231 7.31 -10.65 7.85
N GLY A 232 7.85 -11.56 8.66
CA GLY A 232 9.29 -11.80 8.76
C GLY A 232 9.87 -12.61 7.59
N ASP A 233 11.20 -12.55 7.43
CA ASP A 233 11.90 -13.24 6.35
C ASP A 233 11.76 -14.76 6.45
N GLU A 234 11.71 -15.33 7.67
CA GLU A 234 11.51 -16.76 7.90
C GLU A 234 10.12 -17.21 7.43
N GLN A 235 9.08 -16.43 7.73
CA GLN A 235 7.73 -16.68 7.26
C GLN A 235 7.62 -16.53 5.75
N MET A 236 8.22 -15.50 5.19
CA MET A 236 8.22 -15.21 3.76
C MET A 236 8.92 -16.34 2.96
N SER A 237 10.02 -16.88 3.47
CA SER A 237 10.73 -18.02 2.87
C SER A 237 10.07 -19.37 3.11
N GLY A 238 8.98 -19.40 3.89
CA GLY A 238 8.20 -20.58 4.18
C GLY A 238 8.76 -21.47 5.27
N GLY A 239 9.38 -20.87 6.25
CA GLY A 239 9.76 -21.54 7.49
C GLY A 239 8.56 -22.17 8.21
N GLN A 240 8.85 -23.07 9.17
CA GLN A 240 7.84 -23.68 10.01
C GLN A 240 7.08 -22.62 10.80
N SER A 241 5.74 -22.71 10.83
CA SER A 241 4.90 -21.77 11.55
C SER A 241 5.22 -21.77 13.05
N SER A 242 5.41 -20.57 13.60
CA SER A 242 5.79 -20.35 15.00
C SER A 242 5.08 -19.12 15.56
N PRO A 243 4.76 -19.07 16.86
CA PRO A 243 4.30 -17.86 17.54
C PRO A 243 5.23 -16.63 17.34
N ARG A 244 6.50 -16.85 16.99
CA ARG A 244 7.47 -15.80 16.67
C ARG A 244 7.07 -14.98 15.44
N PHE A 245 6.29 -15.56 14.50
CA PHE A 245 5.79 -14.82 13.33
C PHE A 245 4.87 -13.67 13.75
N ASP A 246 3.96 -13.93 14.69
CA ASP A 246 3.04 -12.92 15.19
C ASP A 246 3.74 -11.86 16.06
N GLU A 247 4.79 -12.23 16.79
CA GLU A 247 5.63 -11.26 17.49
C GLU A 247 6.27 -10.27 16.52
N GLN A 248 6.82 -10.75 15.39
CA GLN A 248 7.34 -9.88 14.33
C GLN A 248 6.24 -9.03 13.68
N GLY A 249 5.06 -9.60 13.42
CA GLY A 249 3.91 -8.88 12.91
C GLY A 249 3.49 -7.73 13.82
N VAL A 250 3.47 -7.95 15.15
CA VAL A 250 3.19 -6.91 16.14
C VAL A 250 4.28 -5.84 16.11
N ALA A 251 5.56 -6.21 16.11
CA ALA A 251 6.65 -5.24 16.04
C ALA A 251 6.58 -4.39 14.76
N SER A 252 6.34 -5.03 13.60
CA SER A 252 6.14 -4.37 12.30
C SER A 252 4.98 -3.38 12.33
N THR A 253 3.87 -3.79 12.95
CA THR A 253 2.67 -2.95 13.11
C THR A 253 2.95 -1.73 14.01
N LEU A 254 3.52 -1.93 15.19
CA LEU A 254 3.84 -0.85 16.12
C LEU A 254 4.84 0.13 15.51
N TYR A 255 5.84 -0.37 14.80
CA TYR A 255 6.79 0.44 14.05
C TYR A 255 6.10 1.29 12.98
N ALA A 256 5.28 0.67 12.13
CA ALA A 256 4.57 1.36 11.06
C ALA A 256 3.66 2.48 11.60
N LEU A 257 2.94 2.23 12.69
CA LEU A 257 2.07 3.22 13.34
C LEU A 257 2.87 4.37 13.99
N ALA A 258 3.99 4.06 14.64
CA ALA A 258 4.85 5.05 15.28
C ALA A 258 5.59 5.93 14.26
N SER A 259 5.95 5.38 13.12
CA SER A 259 6.70 6.08 12.06
C SER A 259 5.81 6.71 10.99
N ALA A 260 4.51 6.38 10.92
CA ALA A 260 3.62 6.65 9.78
C ALA A 260 4.16 6.06 8.47
N GLN A 261 4.73 4.86 8.51
CA GLN A 261 5.14 4.10 7.34
C GLN A 261 4.16 2.95 7.05
N SER A 262 4.33 2.28 5.92
CA SER A 262 3.48 1.16 5.50
C SER A 262 4.22 -0.17 5.46
N CYS A 263 5.37 -0.28 6.15
CA CYS A 263 6.15 -1.51 6.21
C CYS A 263 7.17 -1.51 7.35
N ARG A 264 7.73 -2.68 7.65
CA ARG A 264 8.81 -2.87 8.64
C ARG A 264 10.19 -2.48 8.13
N PHE A 265 10.40 -2.51 6.82
CA PHE A 265 11.73 -2.37 6.22
C PHE A 265 12.36 -0.99 6.43
N GLY A 266 11.53 0.03 6.67
CA GLY A 266 12.01 1.37 6.98
C GLY A 266 12.83 1.46 8.27
N ALA A 267 12.75 0.48 9.17
CA ALA A 267 13.51 0.44 10.42
C ALA A 267 15.03 0.42 10.19
N ALA A 268 15.50 0.00 9.01
CA ALA A 268 16.91 0.04 8.64
C ALA A 268 17.45 1.48 8.47
N VAL A 269 16.58 2.43 8.08
CA VAL A 269 16.94 3.85 7.87
C VAL A 269 16.39 4.73 8.98
N ILE A 270 15.19 4.44 9.46
CA ILE A 270 14.47 5.19 10.50
C ILE A 270 14.19 4.23 11.66
N PRO A 271 15.16 3.96 12.55
CA PRO A 271 14.96 3.01 13.65
C PRO A 271 13.91 3.50 14.65
N ALA A 272 13.26 2.57 15.35
CA ALA A 272 12.24 2.92 16.35
C ALA A 272 12.79 3.83 17.46
N THR A 273 14.09 3.73 17.76
CA THR A 273 14.79 4.59 18.73
C THR A 273 14.82 6.07 18.32
N SER A 274 14.56 6.40 17.05
CA SER A 274 14.46 7.78 16.55
C SER A 274 13.03 8.36 16.59
N LEU A 275 12.02 7.57 16.96
CA LEU A 275 10.59 7.91 16.81
C LEU A 275 9.94 8.54 18.05
N ASN A 276 10.72 9.04 19.01
CA ASN A 276 10.22 9.58 20.28
C ASN A 276 9.37 8.58 21.11
N LEU A 277 9.59 7.29 20.93
CA LEU A 277 9.04 6.26 21.79
C LEU A 277 9.85 6.16 23.10
N PRO A 278 9.25 5.64 24.19
CA PRO A 278 10.04 5.25 25.37
C PRO A 278 11.19 4.35 24.93
N MET A 279 12.41 4.69 25.34
CA MET A 279 13.63 4.08 24.81
C MET A 279 13.64 2.55 24.96
N GLU A 280 13.06 2.03 26.02
CA GLU A 280 12.96 0.59 26.26
C GLU A 280 12.05 -0.08 25.22
N LEU A 281 10.85 0.48 24.96
CA LEU A 281 9.95 -0.02 23.93
C LEU A 281 10.56 0.10 22.53
N ALA A 282 11.21 1.23 22.24
CA ALA A 282 11.89 1.46 20.96
C ALA A 282 12.96 0.41 20.69
N ARG A 283 13.83 0.11 21.67
CA ARG A 283 14.86 -0.94 21.57
C ARG A 283 14.26 -2.33 21.38
N VAL A 284 13.15 -2.60 22.06
CA VAL A 284 12.44 -3.88 21.91
C VAL A 284 11.88 -4.01 20.48
N ILE A 285 11.24 -2.97 19.95
CA ILE A 285 10.74 -2.98 18.56
C ILE A 285 11.90 -3.17 17.57
N ASP A 286 12.99 -2.39 17.69
CA ASP A 286 14.16 -2.54 16.82
C ASP A 286 14.78 -3.95 16.94
N GLY A 287 14.83 -4.50 18.15
CA GLY A 287 15.31 -5.86 18.40
C GLY A 287 14.43 -6.94 17.73
N MET A 288 13.10 -6.83 17.86
CA MET A 288 12.16 -7.76 17.22
C MET A 288 12.16 -7.66 15.69
N LEU A 289 12.60 -6.53 15.12
CA LEU A 289 12.77 -6.33 13.68
C LEU A 289 14.18 -6.63 13.17
N SER A 290 15.11 -7.03 14.06
CA SER A 290 16.50 -7.32 13.71
C SER A 290 16.60 -8.48 12.71
N LYS A 291 17.59 -8.45 11.81
CA LYS A 291 17.95 -9.58 10.93
C LYS A 291 18.52 -10.77 11.71
N ASN A 292 19.10 -10.54 12.87
CA ASN A 292 19.64 -11.59 13.72
C ASN A 292 18.53 -12.30 14.52
N LYS A 293 18.35 -13.61 14.28
CA LYS A 293 17.29 -14.42 14.92
C LYS A 293 17.39 -14.39 16.45
N ALA A 294 18.58 -14.59 17.02
CA ALA A 294 18.74 -14.62 18.46
C ALA A 294 18.37 -13.28 19.12
N THR A 295 18.67 -12.16 18.47
CA THR A 295 18.26 -10.82 18.92
C THR A 295 16.74 -10.69 18.86
N ARG A 296 16.09 -11.15 17.77
CA ARG A 296 14.62 -11.12 17.63
C ARG A 296 13.94 -11.92 18.73
N ASP A 297 14.37 -13.16 18.95
CA ASP A 297 13.78 -14.07 19.92
C ASP A 297 13.93 -13.51 21.35
N SER A 298 15.11 -13.00 21.70
CA SER A 298 15.35 -12.36 23.00
C SER A 298 14.50 -11.10 23.20
N ALA A 299 14.35 -10.26 22.17
CA ALA A 299 13.51 -9.06 22.22
C ALA A 299 12.02 -9.42 22.31
N GLY A 300 11.56 -10.46 21.60
CA GLY A 300 10.21 -11.00 21.69
C GLY A 300 9.90 -11.51 23.09
N ASP A 301 10.79 -12.30 23.69
CA ASP A 301 10.65 -12.76 25.07
C ASP A 301 10.61 -11.62 26.08
N TYR A 302 11.42 -10.60 25.85
CA TYR A 302 11.40 -9.41 26.67
C TYR A 302 10.09 -8.66 26.55
N PHE A 303 9.59 -8.48 25.32
CA PHE A 303 8.28 -7.88 25.04
C PHE A 303 7.15 -8.61 25.77
N MET A 304 7.10 -9.93 25.60
CA MET A 304 6.04 -10.77 26.19
C MET A 304 6.03 -10.70 27.72
N ARG A 305 7.20 -10.62 28.36
CA ARG A 305 7.32 -10.58 29.83
C ARG A 305 7.14 -9.18 30.41
N ASN A 306 7.73 -8.15 29.80
CA ASN A 306 7.94 -6.85 30.45
C ASN A 306 6.99 -5.74 29.97
N MET A 307 6.19 -5.96 28.90
CA MET A 307 5.28 -4.94 28.37
C MET A 307 4.36 -4.32 29.45
N PRO A 308 3.76 -5.09 30.40
CA PRO A 308 2.94 -4.51 31.46
C PRO A 308 3.71 -3.55 32.38
N THR A 309 4.99 -3.82 32.64
CA THR A 309 5.86 -2.96 33.45
C THR A 309 6.23 -1.70 32.68
N MET A 310 6.59 -1.82 31.40
CA MET A 310 6.87 -0.69 30.53
C MET A 310 5.67 0.26 30.43
N ALA A 311 4.45 -0.28 30.28
CA ALA A 311 3.23 0.52 30.21
C ALA A 311 2.95 1.31 31.49
N LYS A 312 3.30 0.78 32.66
CA LYS A 312 3.17 1.48 33.96
C LYS A 312 4.23 2.57 34.16
N ALA A 313 5.42 2.39 33.60
CA ALA A 313 6.54 3.33 33.71
C ALA A 313 6.48 4.48 32.68
N TYR A 314 5.46 4.51 31.84
CA TYR A 314 5.33 5.51 30.79
C TYR A 314 5.11 6.93 31.36
N LEU A 315 5.88 7.88 30.83
CA LEU A 315 5.72 9.32 31.11
C LEU A 315 5.01 9.99 29.95
N PRO A 316 4.09 10.95 30.21
CA PRO A 316 3.40 11.69 29.16
C PRO A 316 4.36 12.41 28.21
N GLU A 317 4.02 12.40 26.93
CA GLU A 317 4.77 13.08 25.90
C GLU A 317 4.58 14.61 25.94
N LEU A 318 5.62 15.30 25.48
CA LEU A 318 5.49 16.71 25.12
C LEU A 318 4.69 16.84 23.81
N PRO A 319 3.92 17.94 23.64
CA PRO A 319 3.18 18.19 22.41
C PRO A 319 4.10 18.13 21.18
N ARG A 320 3.66 17.43 20.15
CA ARG A 320 4.37 17.32 18.89
C ARG A 320 4.49 18.69 18.22
N LYS A 321 5.69 19.07 17.79
CA LYS A 321 5.90 20.27 16.98
C LYS A 321 5.47 19.98 15.54
N LEU A 322 4.79 20.96 14.92
CA LEU A 322 4.51 20.92 13.49
C LEU A 322 5.82 20.91 12.72
N ILE A 323 6.01 19.91 11.88
CA ILE A 323 7.16 19.77 10.99
C ILE A 323 6.77 20.36 9.64
N ARG A 324 7.61 21.21 9.06
CA ARG A 324 7.42 21.67 7.69
C ARG A 324 7.78 20.55 6.72
N PRO A 325 7.04 20.40 5.59
CA PRO A 325 7.39 19.38 4.61
C PRO A 325 8.76 19.68 3.97
N TYR A 326 9.56 18.63 3.69
CA TYR A 326 10.83 18.77 2.99
C TYR A 326 10.64 19.22 1.55
N ILE A 327 9.61 18.73 0.88
CA ILE A 327 9.24 19.12 -0.48
C ILE A 327 7.89 19.82 -0.46
N PRO A 328 7.71 20.89 -1.27
CA PRO A 328 6.44 21.59 -1.31
C PRO A 328 5.35 20.74 -1.96
N TYR A 329 4.12 20.95 -1.51
CA TYR A 329 2.91 20.50 -2.17
C TYR A 329 1.86 21.61 -2.07
N TRP A 330 0.85 21.55 -2.92
CA TRP A 330 -0.23 22.53 -2.95
C TRP A 330 -1.51 21.92 -2.40
N PHE A 331 -2.44 22.76 -2.03
CA PHE A 331 -3.82 22.37 -1.74
C PHE A 331 -4.69 22.63 -2.95
N SER A 332 -5.68 21.78 -3.17
CA SER A 332 -6.74 22.02 -4.15
C SER A 332 -7.81 22.90 -3.52
N GLU A 333 -8.38 23.78 -4.35
CA GLU A 333 -9.57 24.57 -3.98
C GLU A 333 -10.88 23.82 -4.27
N PHE A 334 -10.80 22.62 -4.86
CA PHE A 334 -11.96 21.80 -5.23
C PHE A 334 -12.31 20.81 -4.13
N ASP A 335 -13.60 20.72 -3.81
CA ASP A 335 -14.14 19.83 -2.76
C ASP A 335 -14.16 18.33 -3.15
N GLU A 336 -13.88 17.99 -4.41
CA GLU A 336 -13.89 16.61 -4.86
C GLU A 336 -12.61 15.88 -4.49
N HIS A 337 -12.73 14.85 -3.65
CA HIS A 337 -11.62 13.95 -3.31
C HIS A 337 -11.31 13.02 -4.50
N PRO A 338 -10.09 13.03 -5.05
CA PRO A 338 -9.70 12.11 -6.10
C PRO A 338 -9.58 10.69 -5.56
N ASP A 339 -9.88 9.73 -6.41
CA ASP A 339 -9.55 8.32 -6.19
C ASP A 339 -8.13 8.08 -6.71
N THR A 340 -7.15 8.18 -5.82
CA THR A 340 -5.74 8.29 -6.17
C THR A 340 -5.12 6.97 -6.58
N VAL A 341 -4.45 6.96 -7.72
CA VAL A 341 -3.67 5.84 -8.24
C VAL A 341 -2.23 6.27 -8.45
N VAL A 342 -1.26 5.45 -8.05
CA VAL A 342 0.15 5.64 -8.39
C VAL A 342 0.47 4.95 -9.70
N TYR A 343 1.10 5.68 -10.59
CA TYR A 343 1.73 5.14 -11.77
C TYR A 343 3.25 5.45 -11.72
N SER A 344 4.07 4.42 -11.75
CA SER A 344 5.50 4.53 -11.89
C SER A 344 5.98 3.79 -13.14
N SER A 345 7.16 4.14 -13.68
CA SER A 345 7.69 3.49 -14.88
C SER A 345 7.81 1.98 -14.72
N ARG A 346 7.06 1.22 -15.52
CA ARG A 346 7.00 -0.26 -15.52
C ARG A 346 8.08 -0.91 -16.39
N LYS A 347 9.06 -0.18 -16.85
CA LYS A 347 9.96 -0.57 -17.94
C LYS A 347 10.67 -1.93 -17.77
N GLN A 348 11.08 -2.32 -16.57
CA GLN A 348 11.75 -3.61 -16.40
C GLN A 348 10.77 -4.79 -16.29
N PHE A 349 9.59 -4.57 -15.74
CA PHE A 349 8.60 -5.63 -15.59
C PHE A 349 8.07 -6.12 -16.94
N LEU A 350 7.94 -5.20 -17.91
CA LEU A 350 7.49 -5.50 -19.27
C LEU A 350 8.63 -6.02 -20.19
N ARG A 351 9.90 -5.89 -19.79
CA ARG A 351 11.06 -6.32 -20.59
C ARG A 351 11.28 -7.82 -20.65
N GLN A 352 10.67 -8.60 -19.79
CA GLN A 352 10.70 -10.05 -19.92
C GLN A 352 9.64 -10.44 -20.93
N ALA A 353 10.06 -10.46 -22.21
CA ALA A 353 9.19 -10.65 -23.38
C ALA A 353 8.27 -11.89 -23.32
N ASP A 354 8.67 -12.90 -22.55
CA ASP A 354 7.88 -14.12 -22.36
C ASP A 354 6.68 -13.94 -21.40
N HIS A 355 6.59 -12.82 -20.71
CA HIS A 355 5.53 -12.53 -19.73
C HIS A 355 4.39 -11.67 -20.28
N ASN A 356 4.55 -11.02 -21.43
CA ASN A 356 3.53 -10.12 -21.98
C ASN A 356 2.20 -10.81 -22.26
N GLN A 357 2.22 -12.08 -22.67
CA GLN A 357 1.01 -12.86 -22.90
C GLN A 357 0.36 -13.35 -21.60
N GLN A 358 1.16 -13.57 -20.55
CA GLN A 358 0.69 -14.03 -19.24
C GLN A 358 0.06 -12.91 -18.40
N LEU A 359 0.48 -11.65 -18.59
CA LEU A 359 -0.05 -10.49 -17.86
C LEU A 359 -1.50 -10.16 -18.22
N LEU A 360 -1.97 -10.57 -19.39
CA LEU A 360 -3.36 -10.36 -19.82
C LEU A 360 -4.34 -11.27 -19.08
N ASP A 361 -3.87 -12.44 -18.64
CA ASP A 361 -4.66 -13.48 -17.95
C ASP A 361 -4.30 -13.64 -16.45
N VAL A 362 -3.41 -12.79 -15.93
CA VAL A 362 -2.93 -12.88 -14.55
C VAL A 362 -4.04 -12.48 -13.57
N ASN A 363 -4.39 -13.40 -12.70
CA ASN A 363 -5.28 -13.13 -11.58
C ASN A 363 -4.55 -12.45 -10.41
N ASP A 364 -5.31 -11.88 -9.46
CA ASP A 364 -4.76 -11.14 -8.31
C ASP A 364 -3.72 -11.94 -7.51
N ALA A 365 -3.89 -13.26 -7.36
CA ALA A 365 -2.96 -14.13 -6.64
C ALA A 365 -1.62 -14.31 -7.37
N GLN A 366 -1.64 -14.32 -8.70
CA GLN A 366 -0.42 -14.36 -9.51
C GLN A 366 0.32 -13.02 -9.47
N LEU A 367 -0.41 -11.88 -9.47
CA LEU A 367 0.19 -10.55 -9.30
C LEU A 367 0.88 -10.42 -7.95
N ASP A 368 0.26 -10.89 -6.87
CA ASP A 368 0.86 -10.91 -5.53
C ASP A 368 2.13 -11.77 -5.48
N ARG A 369 2.10 -12.93 -6.12
CA ARG A 369 3.27 -13.80 -6.23
C ARG A 369 4.42 -13.14 -7.00
N TYR A 370 4.16 -12.54 -8.17
CA TYR A 370 5.18 -11.82 -8.93
C TYR A 370 5.75 -10.64 -8.14
N TYR A 371 4.89 -9.94 -7.41
CA TYR A 371 5.31 -8.84 -6.56
C TYR A 371 6.21 -9.31 -5.42
N LYS A 372 5.90 -10.42 -4.77
CA LYS A 372 6.74 -11.04 -3.73
C LYS A 372 8.11 -11.46 -4.29
N GLU A 373 8.12 -12.07 -5.48
CA GLU A 373 9.35 -12.45 -6.18
C GLU A 373 10.20 -11.22 -6.54
N PHE A 374 9.58 -10.17 -7.04
CA PHE A 374 10.25 -8.90 -7.34
C PHE A 374 10.86 -8.25 -6.10
N LEU A 375 10.11 -8.19 -5.00
CA LEU A 375 10.59 -7.60 -3.74
C LEU A 375 11.71 -8.42 -3.12
N PHE A 376 11.76 -9.74 -3.37
CA PHE A 376 12.80 -10.60 -2.81
C PHE A 376 14.20 -10.17 -3.21
N ASP A 377 14.37 -9.73 -4.46
CA ASP A 377 15.65 -9.28 -5.01
C ASP A 377 16.00 -7.81 -4.70
N THR A 378 15.12 -7.07 -4.05
CA THR A 378 15.29 -5.64 -3.75
C THR A 378 15.82 -5.47 -2.33
N GLY A 379 16.62 -4.44 -2.08
CA GLY A 379 17.10 -4.08 -0.74
C GLY A 379 15.98 -3.62 0.21
N ASP A 380 16.19 -3.67 1.52
CA ASP A 380 15.18 -3.27 2.49
C ASP A 380 14.81 -1.79 2.37
N THR A 381 15.78 -0.93 2.10
CA THR A 381 15.56 0.51 1.93
C THR A 381 14.69 0.80 0.70
N GLU A 382 14.96 0.10 -0.41
CA GLU A 382 14.17 0.20 -1.63
C GLU A 382 12.74 -0.31 -1.43
N LYS A 383 12.56 -1.42 -0.70
CA LYS A 383 11.22 -1.90 -0.31
C LYS A 383 10.45 -0.85 0.49
N ALA A 384 11.12 -0.25 1.48
CA ALA A 384 10.55 0.80 2.29
C ALA A 384 10.17 2.04 1.47
N PHE A 385 11.05 2.46 0.55
CA PHE A 385 10.80 3.58 -0.35
C PHE A 385 9.57 3.32 -1.24
N LEU A 386 9.48 2.15 -1.87
CA LEU A 386 8.33 1.79 -2.70
C LEU A 386 7.02 1.72 -1.89
N ALA A 387 7.08 1.17 -0.66
CA ALA A 387 5.94 1.17 0.24
C ALA A 387 5.50 2.59 0.65
N SER A 388 6.46 3.51 0.83
CA SER A 388 6.15 4.91 1.13
C SER A 388 5.49 5.63 -0.05
N ILE A 389 5.91 5.36 -1.28
CA ILE A 389 5.25 5.85 -2.49
C ILE A 389 3.80 5.33 -2.57
N SER A 390 3.60 4.03 -2.32
CA SER A 390 2.25 3.44 -2.29
C SER A 390 1.37 4.05 -1.19
N ARG A 391 1.95 4.44 -0.05
CA ARG A 391 1.22 5.16 1.00
C ARG A 391 0.73 6.53 0.54
N LEU A 392 1.51 7.27 -0.27
CA LEU A 392 1.06 8.56 -0.82
C LEU A 392 -0.24 8.41 -1.61
N ALA A 393 -0.43 7.28 -2.32
CA ALA A 393 -1.66 7.01 -3.06
C ALA A 393 -2.90 6.78 -2.17
N LYS A 394 -2.74 6.59 -0.88
CA LYS A 394 -3.86 6.45 0.07
C LYS A 394 -4.43 7.81 0.53
N TYR A 395 -3.79 8.89 0.11
CA TYR A 395 -4.30 10.25 0.30
C TYR A 395 -5.04 10.71 -0.97
N PRO A 396 -6.02 11.60 -0.85
CA PRO A 396 -6.65 12.24 -2.01
C PRO A 396 -5.67 13.25 -2.63
N VAL A 397 -4.71 12.75 -3.41
CA VAL A 397 -3.61 13.52 -3.98
C VAL A 397 -3.44 13.23 -5.46
N VAL A 398 -3.11 14.24 -6.25
CA VAL A 398 -2.71 14.13 -7.64
C VAL A 398 -1.40 14.88 -7.86
N GLY A 399 -0.63 14.49 -8.85
CA GLY A 399 0.60 15.18 -9.25
C GLY A 399 1.76 14.25 -9.57
N GLY A 400 2.89 14.85 -9.91
CA GLY A 400 4.14 14.16 -10.21
C GLY A 400 5.14 14.25 -9.07
N LEU A 401 5.96 13.21 -8.95
CA LEU A 401 7.05 13.14 -8.00
C LEU A 401 8.24 12.44 -8.66
N SER A 402 9.44 13.04 -8.55
CA SER A 402 10.65 12.55 -9.18
C SER A 402 11.80 12.57 -8.17
N PHE A 403 12.57 11.48 -8.14
CA PHE A 403 13.79 11.31 -7.35
C PHE A 403 14.95 11.00 -8.27
N HIS A 404 16.01 11.80 -8.21
CA HIS A 404 17.19 11.62 -9.02
C HIS A 404 18.43 11.47 -8.12
N TRP A 405 18.91 10.23 -7.97
CA TRP A 405 20.13 9.91 -7.22
C TRP A 405 21.36 10.15 -8.07
N LYS A 406 22.19 11.08 -7.65
CA LYS A 406 23.53 11.35 -8.17
C LYS A 406 24.59 10.78 -7.23
N GLU A 407 25.87 11.10 -7.48
CA GLU A 407 26.97 10.51 -6.69
C GLU A 407 26.88 10.83 -5.19
N ASN A 408 26.58 12.08 -4.83
CA ASN A 408 26.59 12.55 -3.46
C ASN A 408 25.30 13.26 -3.06
N SER A 409 24.31 13.34 -3.93
CA SER A 409 23.10 14.09 -3.66
C SER A 409 21.86 13.46 -4.29
N LEU A 410 20.73 13.70 -3.65
CA LEU A 410 19.40 13.33 -4.10
C LEU A 410 18.64 14.61 -4.50
N PHE A 411 18.22 14.70 -5.76
CA PHE A 411 17.32 15.74 -6.20
C PHE A 411 15.89 15.25 -6.20
N VAL A 412 15.00 15.99 -5.55
CA VAL A 412 13.57 15.67 -5.49
C VAL A 412 12.77 16.82 -6.06
N GLU A 413 11.88 16.51 -6.99
CA GLU A 413 10.92 17.45 -7.55
C GLU A 413 9.49 16.96 -7.34
N SER A 414 8.59 17.88 -7.08
CA SER A 414 7.19 17.58 -6.76
C SER A 414 6.24 18.57 -7.39
N SER A 415 5.11 18.05 -7.85
CA SER A 415 3.92 18.85 -8.22
C SER A 415 2.66 18.33 -7.52
N LEU A 416 2.81 17.74 -6.35
CA LEU A 416 1.72 17.12 -5.61
C LEU A 416 0.69 18.15 -5.13
N ILE A 417 -0.58 17.81 -5.27
CA ILE A 417 -1.73 18.61 -4.84
C ILE A 417 -2.61 17.74 -3.96
N LEU A 418 -2.76 18.15 -2.72
CA LEU A 418 -3.62 17.48 -1.75
C LEU A 418 -5.03 18.09 -1.80
N HIS A 419 -6.05 17.26 -1.94
CA HIS A 419 -7.45 17.66 -2.06
C HIS A 419 -8.21 17.70 -0.70
N ASP A 420 -7.50 17.46 0.41
CA ASP A 420 -8.04 17.56 1.75
C ASP A 420 -7.02 18.19 2.69
N GLU A 421 -7.23 19.47 3.02
CA GLU A 421 -6.30 20.21 3.89
C GLU A 421 -6.22 19.62 5.30
N THR A 422 -7.29 18.97 5.78
CA THR A 422 -7.30 18.33 7.11
C THR A 422 -6.27 17.23 7.26
N LEU A 423 -5.87 16.60 6.13
CA LEU A 423 -4.85 15.57 6.07
C LEU A 423 -3.41 16.12 5.96
N GLY A 424 -3.23 17.45 5.91
CA GLY A 424 -1.95 18.10 5.64
C GLY A 424 -0.81 17.66 6.57
N THR A 425 -1.09 17.49 7.86
CA THR A 425 -0.08 17.01 8.83
C THR A 425 0.34 15.56 8.57
N ALA A 426 -0.62 14.68 8.35
CA ALA A 426 -0.38 13.26 8.10
C ALA A 426 0.32 13.06 6.75
N PHE A 427 -0.08 13.83 5.74
CA PHE A 427 0.56 13.84 4.43
C PHE A 427 2.01 14.34 4.49
N THR A 428 2.28 15.38 5.31
CA THR A 428 3.65 15.87 5.57
C THR A 428 4.53 14.76 6.16
N ASP A 429 4.02 13.98 7.11
CA ASP A 429 4.76 12.83 7.64
C ASP A 429 5.08 11.81 6.54
N ALA A 430 4.12 11.49 5.68
CA ALA A 430 4.29 10.52 4.61
C ALA A 430 5.34 10.99 3.57
N ILE A 431 5.28 12.26 3.14
CA ILE A 431 6.25 12.84 2.22
C ILE A 431 7.65 12.87 2.81
N ASN A 432 7.78 13.32 4.06
CA ASN A 432 9.08 13.38 4.72
C ASN A 432 9.70 11.99 4.86
N ASN A 433 8.91 10.98 5.23
CA ASN A 433 9.39 9.59 5.25
C ASN A 433 9.88 9.14 3.86
N THR A 434 9.16 9.50 2.79
CA THR A 434 9.56 9.13 1.43
C THR A 434 10.91 9.73 1.06
N VAL A 435 11.12 11.02 1.38
CA VAL A 435 12.42 11.69 1.13
C VAL A 435 13.53 11.05 1.96
N MET A 436 13.29 10.80 3.25
CA MET A 436 14.29 10.19 4.13
C MET A 436 14.68 8.79 3.71
N LEU A 437 13.71 7.97 3.29
CA LEU A 437 13.98 6.64 2.76
C LEU A 437 14.77 6.73 1.44
N ALA A 438 14.42 7.69 0.57
CA ALA A 438 15.15 7.92 -0.68
C ALA A 438 16.61 8.30 -0.43
N GLN A 439 16.89 9.11 0.60
CA GLN A 439 18.26 9.46 0.99
C GLN A 439 19.10 8.26 1.44
N GLY A 440 18.45 7.21 1.97
CA GLY A 440 19.09 5.95 2.39
C GLY A 440 19.40 4.99 1.25
N ILE A 441 19.07 5.32 0.00
CA ILE A 441 19.31 4.48 -1.16
C ILE A 441 20.68 4.82 -1.76
N GLU A 442 21.59 3.85 -1.79
CA GLU A 442 22.97 4.01 -2.28
C GLU A 442 23.12 3.84 -3.81
N GLN A 443 22.03 3.84 -4.57
CA GLN A 443 22.05 3.58 -6.01
C GLN A 443 21.90 4.88 -6.79
N LYS A 444 22.60 4.99 -7.94
CA LYS A 444 22.39 6.07 -8.90
C LYS A 444 21.19 5.75 -9.79
N GLY A 445 20.41 6.74 -10.14
CA GLY A 445 19.28 6.53 -11.05
C GLY A 445 18.22 7.59 -10.95
N LEU A 446 17.14 7.35 -11.64
CA LEU A 446 15.97 8.21 -11.68
C LEU A 446 14.72 7.39 -11.46
N PHE A 447 13.94 7.75 -10.43
CA PHE A 447 12.62 7.21 -10.18
C PHE A 447 11.58 8.32 -10.40
N LYS A 448 10.53 8.00 -11.12
CA LYS A 448 9.43 8.92 -11.40
C LYS A 448 8.12 8.22 -11.11
N CYS A 449 7.22 8.91 -10.44
CA CYS A 449 5.85 8.45 -10.27
C CYS A 449 4.86 9.59 -10.48
N CYS A 450 3.68 9.22 -10.92
CA CYS A 450 2.55 10.12 -11.08
C CYS A 450 1.37 9.56 -10.30
N LEU A 451 0.69 10.44 -9.59
CA LEU A 451 -0.52 10.13 -8.86
C LEU A 451 -1.69 10.77 -9.64
N PHE A 452 -2.68 9.96 -9.97
CA PHE A 452 -3.82 10.37 -10.78
C PHE A 452 -5.13 10.12 -10.06
N ASP A 453 -6.19 10.79 -10.50
CA ASP A 453 -7.54 10.39 -10.17
C ASP A 453 -7.97 9.23 -11.09
N ALA A 454 -8.13 8.04 -10.52
CA ALA A 454 -8.49 6.83 -11.26
C ALA A 454 -9.83 6.98 -12.01
N ARG A 455 -10.76 7.78 -11.48
CA ARG A 455 -12.09 8.04 -12.09
C ARG A 455 -11.98 8.83 -13.40
N LYS A 456 -10.88 9.58 -13.58
CA LYS A 456 -10.61 10.39 -14.77
C LYS A 456 -9.79 9.67 -15.84
N THR A 457 -9.43 8.39 -15.63
CA THR A 457 -8.72 7.59 -16.63
C THR A 457 -9.59 7.36 -17.85
N ILE A 458 -9.13 7.81 -19.02
CA ILE A 458 -9.80 7.62 -20.29
C ILE A 458 -9.48 6.23 -20.83
N GLN A 459 -10.48 5.49 -21.24
CA GLN A 459 -10.33 4.17 -21.86
C GLN A 459 -10.85 4.19 -23.29
N LEU A 460 -10.05 3.67 -24.22
CA LEU A 460 -10.36 3.54 -25.62
C LEU A 460 -10.28 2.08 -26.01
N GLU A 461 -11.26 1.57 -26.74
CA GLU A 461 -11.25 0.22 -27.29
C GLU A 461 -10.64 0.21 -28.70
N ARG A 462 -9.96 -0.87 -29.06
CA ARG A 462 -9.51 -1.11 -30.44
C ARG A 462 -10.67 -1.70 -31.22
N ASP A 463 -10.87 -1.22 -32.45
CA ASP A 463 -11.80 -1.84 -33.38
C ASP A 463 -11.18 -3.08 -34.05
N GLY A 464 -11.99 -3.77 -34.87
CA GLY A 464 -11.53 -4.94 -35.64
C GLY A 464 -10.40 -4.66 -36.63
N THR A 465 -10.05 -3.38 -36.89
CA THR A 465 -8.90 -2.97 -37.72
C THR A 465 -7.65 -2.65 -36.89
N GLY A 466 -7.73 -2.72 -35.57
CA GLY A 466 -6.64 -2.39 -34.65
C GLY A 466 -6.49 -0.90 -34.36
N ALA A 467 -7.38 -0.05 -34.86
CA ALA A 467 -7.38 1.39 -34.57
C ALA A 467 -8.21 1.70 -33.31
N PHE A 468 -7.79 2.73 -32.57
CA PHE A 468 -8.58 3.25 -31.45
C PHE A 468 -9.66 4.20 -31.93
N LYS A 469 -10.85 4.12 -31.34
CA LYS A 469 -11.99 4.97 -31.67
C LYS A 469 -12.52 5.69 -30.45
N PHE A 470 -13.00 6.91 -30.69
CA PHE A 470 -13.83 7.66 -29.76
C PHE A 470 -15.26 7.70 -30.31
N GLU A 471 -16.24 7.52 -29.46
CA GLU A 471 -17.62 7.92 -29.77
C GLU A 471 -17.72 9.47 -29.78
N HIS A 472 -17.08 10.10 -28.78
CA HIS A 472 -16.88 11.54 -28.71
C HIS A 472 -15.44 11.78 -28.27
N LEU A 473 -14.77 12.83 -28.78
CA LEU A 473 -13.42 13.18 -28.38
C LEU A 473 -13.43 13.57 -26.89
N PRO A 474 -12.79 12.80 -26.01
CA PRO A 474 -12.76 13.14 -24.60
C PRO A 474 -11.91 14.40 -24.39
N GLU A 475 -12.38 15.27 -23.51
CA GLU A 475 -11.61 16.43 -23.06
C GLU A 475 -10.70 16.01 -21.92
N LEU A 476 -9.46 16.49 -21.94
CA LEU A 476 -8.53 16.36 -20.82
C LEU A 476 -8.79 17.49 -19.83
N ASP A 477 -9.16 17.13 -18.62
CA ASP A 477 -9.37 18.09 -17.54
C ASP A 477 -8.05 18.75 -17.14
N TYR A 478 -8.11 20.01 -16.73
CA TYR A 478 -6.98 20.73 -16.15
C TYR A 478 -7.47 21.79 -15.17
N GLU A 479 -6.61 22.10 -14.22
CA GLU A 479 -6.78 23.22 -13.29
C GLU A 479 -6.03 24.43 -13.81
N VAL A 480 -6.49 25.64 -13.48
CA VAL A 480 -5.79 26.90 -13.79
C VAL A 480 -5.36 27.54 -12.49
N MET A 481 -4.07 27.86 -12.39
CA MET A 481 -3.48 28.61 -11.29
C MET A 481 -2.58 29.68 -11.89
N ASP A 482 -2.84 30.95 -11.60
CA ASP A 482 -2.00 32.03 -12.10
C ASP A 482 -0.81 32.26 -11.18
N VAL A 483 0.38 31.88 -11.63
CA VAL A 483 1.64 32.06 -10.90
C VAL A 483 2.42 33.18 -11.55
N GLN A 484 2.80 34.20 -10.77
CA GLN A 484 3.51 35.38 -11.29
C GLN A 484 4.74 35.01 -12.14
N ALA A 485 4.91 35.69 -13.27
CA ALA A 485 5.90 35.40 -14.33
C ALA A 485 7.39 35.42 -13.89
N SER A 486 7.73 35.97 -12.72
CA SER A 486 9.08 35.91 -12.14
C SER A 486 9.56 34.47 -11.88
N ASP A 487 8.62 33.50 -12.00
CA ASP A 487 8.86 32.10 -11.73
C ASP A 487 9.14 31.27 -12.98
N VAL A 488 9.15 31.86 -14.16
CA VAL A 488 9.13 31.19 -15.49
C VAL A 488 10.53 30.90 -16.07
N THR A 489 11.56 30.68 -15.28
CA THR A 489 12.91 30.70 -15.86
C THR A 489 13.37 29.41 -16.57
N ARG A 490 12.74 28.26 -16.44
CA ARG A 490 13.02 27.06 -17.29
C ARG A 490 11.90 26.02 -17.23
N PRO A 491 11.30 25.65 -18.37
CA PRO A 491 10.51 24.43 -18.45
C PRO A 491 11.44 23.21 -18.43
N HIS A 492 11.39 22.40 -17.39
CA HIS A 492 12.00 21.08 -17.39
C HIS A 492 10.94 20.02 -17.59
N SER A 493 11.12 19.16 -18.57
CA SER A 493 10.39 17.91 -18.70
C SER A 493 11.34 16.76 -18.42
N TYR A 494 11.00 15.89 -17.48
CA TYR A 494 11.80 14.69 -17.19
C TYR A 494 11.60 13.56 -18.18
N PHE A 495 10.55 13.61 -18.96
CA PHE A 495 10.35 12.77 -20.13
C PHE A 495 10.73 13.55 -21.40
N GLU A 496 11.83 14.29 -21.32
CA GLU A 496 12.33 15.00 -22.49
C GLU A 496 12.66 14.00 -23.58
N ASP A 497 12.14 14.26 -24.74
CA ASP A 497 12.58 13.77 -26.02
C ASP A 497 12.07 12.43 -26.54
N GLY A 498 11.29 11.62 -25.84
CA GLY A 498 10.99 10.26 -26.31
C GLY A 498 12.26 9.45 -26.58
N LYS A 499 13.39 9.89 -26.04
CA LYS A 499 14.73 9.27 -26.19
C LYS A 499 15.13 8.42 -24.99
N ASP A 500 14.24 8.26 -24.01
CA ASP A 500 14.49 7.29 -22.97
C ASP A 500 14.53 5.91 -23.65
N PRO A 501 15.70 5.25 -23.73
CA PRO A 501 15.87 4.00 -24.48
C PRO A 501 14.97 2.86 -23.98
N ASP A 502 14.24 3.14 -22.93
CA ASP A 502 13.36 2.21 -22.25
C ASP A 502 11.87 2.37 -22.60
N GLU A 503 11.46 3.36 -23.40
CA GLU A 503 10.09 3.46 -23.86
C GLU A 503 9.76 2.35 -24.85
N GLN A 504 8.77 1.51 -24.49
CA GLN A 504 8.36 0.38 -25.33
C GLN A 504 7.29 0.78 -26.37
N LEU A 505 6.64 1.93 -26.18
CA LEU A 505 5.62 2.43 -27.08
C LEU A 505 6.22 3.45 -28.05
N GLN A 506 6.21 3.13 -29.35
CA GLN A 506 6.58 4.09 -30.39
C GLN A 506 5.42 5.05 -30.63
N LEU A 507 5.58 6.28 -30.20
CA LEU A 507 4.59 7.32 -30.42
C LEU A 507 4.69 7.93 -31.82
N PRO A 508 3.54 8.22 -32.47
CA PRO A 508 3.52 8.97 -33.72
C PRO A 508 4.16 10.36 -33.58
N LYS A 509 4.90 10.79 -34.57
CA LYS A 509 5.58 12.11 -34.58
C LYS A 509 4.65 13.28 -34.25
N LYS A 510 3.37 13.19 -34.62
CA LYS A 510 2.36 14.21 -34.32
C LYS A 510 2.06 14.32 -32.83
N VAL A 511 2.02 13.19 -32.11
CA VAL A 511 1.85 13.14 -30.65
C VAL A 511 3.05 13.78 -29.97
N ILE A 512 4.27 13.35 -30.33
CA ILE A 512 5.52 13.90 -29.78
C ILE A 512 5.58 15.41 -30.01
N LYS A 513 5.31 15.87 -31.26
CA LYS A 513 5.33 17.31 -31.56
C LYS A 513 4.32 18.09 -30.71
N CYS A 514 3.13 17.55 -30.50
CA CYS A 514 2.09 18.20 -29.69
C CYS A 514 2.53 18.31 -28.22
N VAL A 515 3.18 17.27 -27.67
CA VAL A 515 3.75 17.32 -26.31
C VAL A 515 4.85 18.38 -26.21
N PHE A 516 5.71 18.49 -27.21
CA PHE A 516 6.72 19.55 -27.25
C PHE A 516 6.10 20.95 -27.26
N GLU A 517 5.05 21.16 -28.04
CA GLU A 517 4.33 22.44 -28.05
C GLU A 517 3.70 22.74 -26.68
N LEU A 518 3.09 21.73 -26.02
CA LEU A 518 2.58 21.85 -24.66
C LEU A 518 3.68 22.23 -23.65
N ASN A 519 4.86 21.65 -23.79
CA ASN A 519 5.99 21.91 -22.88
C ASN A 519 6.52 23.36 -22.97
N GLN A 520 6.19 24.12 -24.03
CA GLN A 520 6.52 25.54 -24.12
C GLN A 520 5.60 26.42 -23.27
N ILE A 521 4.42 25.90 -22.88
CA ILE A 521 3.50 26.61 -21.99
C ILE A 521 3.87 26.33 -20.55
N HIS A 522 3.78 27.34 -19.69
CA HIS A 522 4.05 27.18 -18.26
C HIS A 522 2.90 26.39 -17.59
N HIS A 523 3.16 25.11 -17.35
CA HIS A 523 2.24 24.21 -16.68
C HIS A 523 3.00 23.15 -15.90
N THR A 524 2.33 22.46 -15.02
CA THR A 524 2.76 21.18 -14.48
C THR A 524 1.75 20.11 -14.87
N GLY A 525 2.21 18.90 -15.09
CA GLY A 525 1.29 17.83 -15.49
C GLY A 525 1.98 16.57 -15.93
N CYS A 526 1.16 15.60 -16.21
CA CYS A 526 1.58 14.28 -16.62
C CYS A 526 0.51 13.67 -17.52
N ILE A 527 0.94 12.95 -18.56
CA ILE A 527 0.08 12.08 -19.36
C ILE A 527 0.81 10.78 -19.64
N ILE A 528 0.10 9.66 -19.50
CA ILE A 528 0.62 8.33 -19.78
C ILE A 528 -0.34 7.63 -20.74
N PHE A 529 0.21 7.12 -21.83
CA PHE A 529 -0.46 6.24 -22.77
C PHE A 529 -0.06 4.80 -22.45
N GLU A 530 -1.01 3.99 -22.01
CA GLU A 530 -0.84 2.55 -21.81
C GLU A 530 -1.65 1.84 -22.92
N ALA A 531 -0.98 1.50 -24.03
CA ALA A 531 -1.58 0.82 -25.17
C ALA A 531 -1.48 -0.70 -24.99
N LEU A 532 -2.62 -1.35 -24.84
CA LEU A 532 -2.79 -2.80 -24.73
C LEU A 532 -3.31 -3.38 -26.04
N PRO A 533 -3.27 -4.70 -26.24
CA PRO A 533 -3.74 -5.32 -27.48
C PRO A 533 -5.20 -5.03 -27.81
N ASP A 534 -6.08 -4.90 -26.82
CA ASP A 534 -7.53 -4.69 -26.94
C ASP A 534 -7.99 -3.26 -26.67
N ARG A 535 -7.17 -2.48 -25.93
CA ARG A 535 -7.57 -1.15 -25.44
C ARG A 535 -6.36 -0.26 -25.18
N MET A 536 -6.61 1.03 -25.01
CA MET A 536 -5.66 2.00 -24.50
C MET A 536 -6.25 2.71 -23.28
N LYS A 537 -5.43 2.89 -22.24
CA LYS A 537 -5.73 3.73 -21.09
C LYS A 537 -4.89 4.98 -21.18
N ILE A 538 -5.51 6.13 -20.93
CA ILE A 538 -4.82 7.42 -20.87
C ILE A 538 -5.03 7.96 -19.46
N HIS A 539 -3.95 8.00 -18.69
CA HIS A 539 -3.90 8.61 -17.38
C HIS A 539 -3.35 10.01 -17.53
N HIS A 540 -4.01 11.01 -16.96
CA HIS A 540 -3.56 12.38 -17.10
C HIS A 540 -3.83 13.21 -15.84
N TYR A 541 -3.03 14.24 -15.70
CA TYR A 541 -3.18 15.31 -14.74
C TYR A 541 -2.49 16.54 -15.29
N TYR A 542 -3.17 17.68 -15.31
CA TYR A 542 -2.61 18.93 -15.77
C TYR A 542 -3.03 20.10 -14.88
N ARG A 543 -2.08 21.00 -14.62
CA ARG A 543 -2.35 22.30 -14.02
C ARG A 543 -1.63 23.38 -14.84
N LEU A 544 -2.39 24.29 -15.44
CA LEU A 544 -1.87 25.45 -16.13
C LEU A 544 -1.42 26.51 -15.10
N LEU A 545 -0.20 27.01 -15.24
CA LEU A 545 0.41 28.01 -14.33
C LEU A 545 0.47 29.41 -14.95
N ASP A 546 0.04 29.58 -16.20
CA ASP A 546 -0.08 30.85 -16.93
C ASP A 546 -1.48 30.95 -17.55
N ALA A 547 -2.39 31.57 -16.84
CA ALA A 547 -3.80 31.71 -17.26
C ALA A 547 -3.93 32.43 -18.62
N SER A 548 -3.00 33.28 -19.03
CA SER A 548 -3.03 33.98 -20.32
C SER A 548 -2.91 33.02 -21.51
N LYS A 549 -2.36 31.85 -21.30
CA LYS A 549 -2.15 30.79 -22.30
C LYS A 549 -3.26 29.73 -22.36
N GLU A 550 -4.31 29.89 -21.59
CA GLU A 550 -5.39 28.89 -21.50
C GLU A 550 -6.01 28.51 -22.85
N PRO A 551 -6.35 29.42 -23.77
CA PRO A 551 -6.92 29.06 -25.06
C PRO A 551 -5.96 28.19 -25.91
N GLU A 552 -4.66 28.51 -25.87
CA GLU A 552 -3.63 27.75 -26.58
C GLU A 552 -3.44 26.37 -25.94
N PHE A 553 -3.39 26.30 -24.62
CA PHE A 553 -3.25 25.09 -23.85
C PHE A 553 -4.38 24.11 -24.12
N LYS A 554 -5.63 24.57 -24.01
CA LYS A 554 -6.83 23.78 -24.32
C LYS A 554 -6.81 23.23 -25.75
N ARG A 555 -6.42 24.07 -26.71
CA ARG A 555 -6.31 23.66 -28.12
C ARG A 555 -5.28 22.54 -28.30
N LEU A 556 -4.14 22.62 -27.61
CA LEU A 556 -3.08 21.61 -27.69
C LEU A 556 -3.50 20.30 -27.02
N LEU A 557 -4.16 20.33 -25.88
CA LEU A 557 -4.72 19.14 -25.24
C LEU A 557 -5.73 18.43 -26.15
N SER A 558 -6.64 19.19 -26.79
CA SER A 558 -7.61 18.62 -27.75
C SER A 558 -6.91 17.99 -28.96
N LYS A 559 -5.85 18.63 -29.49
CA LYS A 559 -5.03 18.04 -30.59
C LYS A 559 -4.31 16.77 -30.15
N LEU A 560 -3.78 16.75 -28.91
CA LEU A 560 -3.10 15.58 -28.37
C LEU A 560 -4.04 14.37 -28.37
N MET A 561 -5.29 14.56 -27.92
CA MET A 561 -6.30 13.51 -27.94
C MET A 561 -6.68 13.07 -29.35
N GLN A 562 -6.82 14.00 -30.31
CA GLN A 562 -7.05 13.68 -31.71
C GLN A 562 -5.93 12.80 -32.32
N TYR A 563 -4.69 13.04 -31.90
CA TYR A 563 -3.54 12.28 -32.41
C TYR A 563 -3.34 10.95 -31.67
N ALA A 564 -3.84 10.81 -30.44
CA ALA A 564 -3.72 9.58 -29.65
C ALA A 564 -4.32 8.35 -30.36
N VAL A 565 -5.39 8.53 -31.15
CA VAL A 565 -5.98 7.45 -31.96
C VAL A 565 -5.05 6.86 -33.01
N SER A 566 -3.99 7.60 -33.40
CA SER A 566 -3.01 7.12 -34.38
C SER A 566 -1.90 6.25 -33.77
N ILE A 567 -1.97 5.97 -32.45
CA ILE A 567 -1.07 5.04 -31.77
C ILE A 567 -1.50 3.62 -32.15
N THR A 568 -0.63 2.89 -32.85
CA THR A 568 -0.92 1.52 -33.31
C THR A 568 -0.12 0.47 -32.58
N ASP A 569 0.94 0.88 -31.90
CA ASP A 569 1.84 0.00 -31.16
C ASP A 569 1.26 -0.38 -29.79
N VAL A 570 1.87 -1.36 -29.14
CA VAL A 570 1.55 -1.84 -27.78
C VAL A 570 2.70 -1.50 -26.84
N GLY A 571 2.40 -0.94 -25.69
CA GLY A 571 3.40 -0.55 -24.71
C GLY A 571 2.96 0.65 -23.89
N VAL A 572 3.92 1.28 -23.21
CA VAL A 572 3.68 2.43 -22.34
C VAL A 572 4.61 3.57 -22.73
N ALA A 573 4.05 4.77 -22.87
CA ALA A 573 4.81 6.01 -22.99
C ALA A 573 4.19 7.08 -22.11
N GLY A 574 5.04 7.85 -21.40
CA GLY A 574 4.57 8.88 -20.48
C GLY A 574 5.38 10.16 -20.60
N PHE A 575 4.72 11.29 -20.36
CA PHE A 575 5.32 12.61 -20.31
C PHE A 575 4.96 13.28 -19.00
N MET A 576 5.95 13.78 -18.29
CA MET A 576 5.76 14.50 -17.04
C MET A 576 6.54 15.83 -17.08
N LYS A 577 5.85 16.91 -16.75
CA LYS A 577 6.45 18.22 -16.57
C LYS A 577 6.26 18.65 -15.13
N LEU A 578 7.37 18.87 -14.43
CA LEU A 578 7.40 19.36 -13.06
C LEU A 578 7.82 20.81 -13.01
N PRO A 579 7.33 21.60 -12.04
CA PRO A 579 7.73 23.00 -11.90
C PRO A 579 9.15 23.08 -11.34
N TYR A 580 10.03 23.74 -12.07
CA TYR A 580 11.47 23.86 -11.75
C TYR A 580 11.79 24.36 -10.33
N LYS A 581 10.98 25.26 -9.77
CA LYS A 581 11.18 25.83 -8.42
C LYS A 581 10.95 24.86 -7.27
N ASN A 582 10.33 23.74 -7.52
CA ASN A 582 10.05 22.74 -6.49
C ASN A 582 11.15 21.67 -6.39
N THR A 583 12.28 21.88 -7.08
CA THR A 583 13.45 21.03 -6.91
C THR A 583 14.12 21.31 -5.58
N ARG A 584 14.38 20.25 -4.83
CA ARG A 584 15.17 20.27 -3.59
C ARG A 584 16.32 19.29 -3.73
N GLU A 585 17.47 19.71 -3.24
CA GLU A 585 18.66 18.88 -3.14
C GLU A 585 18.83 18.42 -1.70
N PHE A 586 19.16 17.15 -1.52
CA PHE A 586 19.43 16.52 -0.25
C PHE A 586 20.73 15.75 -0.32
N ASP A 587 21.48 15.74 0.76
CA ASP A 587 22.65 14.87 0.89
C ASP A 587 22.19 13.40 1.00
N LEU A 588 22.98 12.50 0.39
CA LEU A 588 22.77 11.08 0.60
C LEU A 588 23.27 10.67 1.99
N CYS A 589 22.58 9.73 2.61
CA CYS A 589 23.02 9.20 3.89
C CYS A 589 24.38 8.53 3.76
N ALA A 590 25.31 8.95 4.60
CA ALA A 590 26.48 8.14 4.87
C ALA A 590 26.07 6.99 5.82
N LYS A 591 25.98 5.83 5.32
CA LYS A 591 26.08 4.46 5.89
C LYS A 591 25.59 4.12 7.32
N GLN A 592 25.25 5.04 8.22
CA GLN A 592 24.79 4.72 9.57
C GLN A 592 23.48 5.44 9.88
N ALA A 593 22.40 4.66 10.07
CA ALA A 593 21.06 5.17 10.37
C ALA A 593 21.02 6.01 11.67
N ASP A 594 21.89 5.74 12.64
CA ASP A 594 21.99 6.48 13.90
C ASP A 594 22.56 7.89 13.74
N GLU A 595 23.43 8.12 12.74
CA GLU A 595 24.00 9.43 12.43
C GLU A 595 23.04 10.28 11.60
N PHE A 596 22.21 9.61 10.80
CA PHE A 596 21.31 10.25 9.85
C PHE A 596 20.03 10.78 10.49
N TYR A 597 19.59 10.14 11.60
CA TYR A 597 18.42 10.56 12.35
C TYR A 597 18.80 11.19 13.67
N PRO A 598 19.18 12.48 13.66
CA PRO A 598 19.38 13.18 14.93
C PRO A 598 18.02 13.21 15.66
N ARG A 599 18.05 12.90 16.95
CA ARG A 599 16.88 13.01 17.84
C ARG A 599 16.27 14.42 17.86
N ASP A 600 17.02 15.42 17.40
CA ASP A 600 16.57 16.80 17.27
C ASP A 600 16.31 17.15 15.79
N PRO A 601 15.01 17.24 15.39
CA PRO A 601 14.63 17.65 14.03
C PRO A 601 15.19 19.02 13.61
N LYS A 602 15.64 19.85 14.56
CA LYS A 602 16.23 21.15 14.25
C LYS A 602 17.57 21.04 13.54
N ARG A 603 18.34 19.96 13.73
CA ARG A 603 19.62 19.78 13.03
C ARG A 603 19.45 19.54 11.53
N ILE A 604 18.39 18.86 11.14
CA ILE A 604 18.09 18.58 9.72
C ILE A 604 17.63 19.84 8.98
N LEU A 605 17.08 20.82 9.69
CA LEU A 605 16.53 22.05 9.11
C LEU A 605 17.54 23.22 9.07
N MET A 606 18.70 23.07 9.66
CA MET A 606 19.75 24.11 9.73
C MET A 606 20.97 23.85 8.83
N GLU A 607 21.08 22.65 8.26
CA GLU A 607 22.03 22.29 7.20
C GLU A 607 21.29 22.25 5.84
#